data_69171da7cf3e8cc7ef945e9691aadb09
#
_entry.id   69171da7cf3e8cc7ef945e9691aadb09
#
_cell.length_a   1.000
_cell.length_b   1.000
_cell.length_c   1.000
_cell.angle_alpha   90.00
_cell.angle_beta   90.00
_cell.angle_gamma   90.00
#
_symmetry.space_group_name_H-M   'P 1'
#
loop_
_entity.id
_entity.type
_entity.pdbx_description
1 polymer ?
#
loop_
_entity_poly.entity_id
_entity_poly.type
_entity_poly.pdbx_seq_one_letter_code
_entity_poly.pdbx_strand_id
1 'polypeptide(L)'
;DDFDPIPLGKGKIVKEGKDVTVVATGVQVGKAKEAAEQLEKEGVSVEVIDPRCLYPLDKEMIYGSVEKTGKIVIATEECKRGAWSGELAARIAEDRFECLKKPIVRVL
;
A
#
# COMPACT_ATOMS: atom_id res chain seq x y z
N ASP A 1 -14.28 7.12 12.96
CA ASP A 1 -14.41 7.12 14.41
C ASP A 1 -13.53 6.04 15.02
N ASP A 2 -12.72 6.42 16.02
CA ASP A 2 -11.75 5.52 16.63
C ASP A 2 -12.39 4.33 17.35
N PHE A 3 -13.64 4.44 17.70
CA PHE A 3 -14.35 3.41 18.47
C PHE A 3 -15.20 2.49 17.59
N ASP A 4 -15.29 2.77 16.32
CA ASP A 4 -16.05 1.90 15.43
C ASP A 4 -15.28 0.62 15.16
N PRO A 5 -15.96 -0.54 15.16
CA PRO A 5 -15.28 -1.78 14.85
C PRO A 5 -14.72 -1.74 13.42
N ILE A 6 -13.50 -2.24 13.27
CA ILE A 6 -12.87 -2.37 11.96
C ILE A 6 -13.28 -3.72 11.39
N PRO A 7 -13.95 -3.78 10.24
CA PRO A 7 -14.29 -5.09 9.64
C PRO A 7 -13.04 -5.90 9.36
N LEU A 8 -13.10 -7.18 9.69
CA LEU A 8 -11.98 -8.08 9.48
C LEU A 8 -11.64 -8.16 7.99
N GLY A 9 -10.37 -8.04 7.66
CA GLY A 9 -9.91 -8.12 6.28
C GLY A 9 -10.14 -6.87 5.46
N LYS A 10 -10.54 -5.77 6.10
CA LYS A 10 -10.74 -4.49 5.40
C LYS A 10 -9.66 -3.50 5.76
N GLY A 11 -8.95 -3.01 4.75
CA GLY A 11 -7.98 -1.95 4.93
C GLY A 11 -8.62 -0.57 4.86
N LYS A 12 -7.77 0.43 4.84
CA LYS A 12 -8.20 1.82 4.74
C LYS A 12 -7.33 2.55 3.72
N ILE A 13 -7.99 3.32 2.86
CA ILE A 13 -7.27 4.27 2.01
C ILE A 13 -7.07 5.53 2.84
N VAL A 14 -5.83 5.73 3.29
CA VAL A 14 -5.47 6.86 4.15
C VAL A 14 -5.42 8.15 3.34
N LYS A 15 -4.97 8.05 2.09
CA LYS A 15 -4.92 9.17 1.15
C LYS A 15 -5.13 8.62 -0.25
N GLU A 16 -6.04 9.23 -1.00
CA GLU A 16 -6.30 8.81 -2.37
C GLU A 16 -5.26 9.38 -3.33
N GLY A 17 -4.94 8.64 -4.38
CA GLY A 17 -4.01 9.08 -5.39
C GLY A 17 -4.13 8.24 -6.64
N LYS A 18 -3.42 8.63 -7.70
CA LYS A 18 -3.56 7.98 -9.01
C LYS A 18 -2.23 7.63 -9.70
N ASP A 19 -1.10 8.06 -9.15
CA ASP A 19 0.19 7.84 -9.81
C ASP A 19 1.00 6.71 -9.19
N VAL A 20 0.97 6.58 -7.87
CA VAL A 20 1.74 5.57 -7.13
C VAL A 20 0.89 5.03 -5.99
N THR A 21 0.97 3.73 -5.75
CA THR A 21 0.34 3.08 -4.60
C THR A 21 1.41 2.81 -3.55
N VAL A 22 1.16 3.19 -2.31
CA VAL A 22 2.02 2.85 -1.17
C VAL A 22 1.19 2.06 -0.17
N VAL A 23 1.62 0.83 0.11
CA VAL A 23 1.03 0.01 1.17
C VAL A 23 1.97 0.08 2.36
N ALA A 24 1.50 0.60 3.48
CA ALA A 24 2.34 0.84 4.64
C ALA A 24 1.68 0.32 5.91
N THR A 25 2.50 -0.08 6.88
CA THR A 25 2.00 -0.56 8.17
C THR A 25 2.65 0.20 9.31
N GLY A 26 1.92 0.28 10.43
CA GLY A 26 2.45 0.86 11.66
C GLY A 26 2.90 2.29 11.52
N VAL A 27 4.07 2.59 12.02
CA VAL A 27 4.65 3.93 11.97
C VAL A 27 4.83 4.41 10.54
N GLN A 28 5.03 3.49 9.60
CA GLN A 28 5.24 3.85 8.19
C GLN A 28 4.01 4.47 7.56
N VAL A 29 2.81 4.21 8.10
CA VAL A 29 1.58 4.81 7.56
C VAL A 29 1.64 6.34 7.64
N GLY A 30 2.00 6.88 8.83
CA GLY A 30 2.11 8.31 9.00
C GLY A 30 3.20 8.93 8.14
N LYS A 31 4.36 8.26 8.05
CA LYS A 31 5.46 8.73 7.22
C LYS A 31 5.09 8.72 5.75
N ALA A 32 4.39 7.69 5.30
CA ALA A 32 3.95 7.59 3.91
C ALA A 32 2.95 8.70 3.58
N LYS A 33 2.05 9.00 4.52
CA LYS A 33 1.08 10.07 4.30
C LYS A 33 1.76 11.42 4.17
N GLU A 34 2.74 11.70 5.05
CA GLU A 34 3.50 12.96 4.95
C GLU A 34 4.26 13.06 3.63
N ALA A 35 4.92 11.99 3.23
CA ALA A 35 5.65 11.98 1.97
C ALA A 35 4.69 12.17 0.78
N ALA A 36 3.52 11.54 0.84
CA ALA A 36 2.51 11.67 -0.21
C ALA A 36 2.02 13.11 -0.34
N GLU A 37 1.83 13.79 0.80
CA GLU A 37 1.40 15.19 0.79
C GLU A 37 2.45 16.10 0.18
N GLN A 38 3.73 15.84 0.46
CA GLN A 38 4.82 16.61 -0.13
C GLN A 38 4.94 16.37 -1.63
N LEU A 39 4.81 15.10 -2.05
CA LEU A 39 4.90 14.76 -3.46
C LEU A 39 3.74 15.32 -4.26
N GLU A 40 2.58 15.45 -3.64
CA GLU A 40 1.43 16.06 -4.31
C GLU A 40 1.73 17.49 -4.73
N LYS A 41 2.49 18.22 -3.92
CA LYS A 41 2.91 19.59 -4.25
C LYS A 41 3.85 19.61 -5.46
N GLU A 42 4.50 18.48 -5.75
CA GLU A 42 5.41 18.34 -6.88
C GLU A 42 4.73 17.69 -8.09
N GLY A 43 3.44 17.49 -8.01
CA GLY A 43 2.67 16.94 -9.13
C GLY A 43 2.56 15.43 -9.16
N VAL A 44 2.99 14.74 -8.09
CA VAL A 44 2.88 13.28 -7.99
C VAL A 44 1.76 12.92 -7.04
N SER A 45 0.77 12.19 -7.53
CA SER A 45 -0.40 11.80 -6.74
C SER A 45 -0.19 10.39 -6.17
N VAL A 46 -0.07 10.29 -4.86
CA VAL A 46 0.25 9.04 -4.17
C VAL A 46 -0.96 8.54 -3.39
N GLU A 47 -1.32 7.28 -3.60
CA GLU A 47 -2.38 6.64 -2.83
C GLU A 47 -1.75 5.84 -1.71
N VAL A 48 -2.12 6.11 -0.47
CA VAL A 48 -1.57 5.43 0.71
C VAL A 48 -2.64 4.51 1.28
N ILE A 49 -2.30 3.23 1.41
CA ILE A 49 -3.19 2.21 1.93
C ILE A 49 -2.60 1.64 3.22
N ASP A 50 -3.42 1.61 4.27
CA ASP A 50 -3.14 0.89 5.50
C ASP A 50 -3.99 -0.37 5.47
N PRO A 51 -3.38 -1.56 5.31
CA PRO A 51 -4.19 -2.77 5.25
C PRO A 51 -4.83 -3.14 6.59
N ARG A 52 -4.36 -2.57 7.69
CA ARG A 52 -4.86 -2.77 9.06
C ARG A 52 -4.74 -4.20 9.55
N CYS A 53 -5.03 -5.18 8.70
CA CYS A 53 -4.97 -6.59 9.04
C CYS A 53 -4.16 -7.30 7.97
N LEU A 54 -3.19 -8.12 8.39
CA LEU A 54 -2.36 -8.87 7.44
C LEU A 54 -2.94 -10.24 7.12
N TYR A 55 -3.80 -10.77 8.00
CA TYR A 55 -4.41 -12.08 7.85
C TYR A 55 -5.85 -12.02 8.38
N PRO A 56 -6.87 -11.93 7.52
CA PRO A 56 -6.79 -11.84 6.06
C PRO A 56 -6.43 -10.44 5.58
N LEU A 57 -5.65 -10.38 4.52
CA LEU A 57 -5.24 -9.12 3.91
C LEU A 57 -6.31 -8.67 2.91
N ASP A 58 -6.58 -7.36 2.86
CA ASP A 58 -7.52 -6.81 1.90
C ASP A 58 -6.86 -6.66 0.53
N LYS A 59 -6.74 -7.80 -0.17
CA LYS A 59 -6.08 -7.83 -1.46
C LYS A 59 -6.86 -7.08 -2.53
N GLU A 60 -8.18 -7.08 -2.44
CA GLU A 60 -8.99 -6.39 -3.44
C GLU A 60 -8.73 -4.90 -3.47
N MET A 61 -8.62 -4.28 -2.29
CA MET A 61 -8.30 -2.86 -2.19
C MET A 61 -6.93 -2.57 -2.77
N ILE A 62 -5.93 -3.39 -2.43
CA ILE A 62 -4.57 -3.20 -2.91
C ILE A 62 -4.51 -3.42 -4.42
N TYR A 63 -5.12 -4.48 -4.91
CA TYR A 63 -5.11 -4.78 -6.35
C TYR A 63 -5.81 -3.68 -7.15
N GLY A 64 -6.93 -3.16 -6.63
CA GLY A 64 -7.64 -2.06 -7.28
C GLY A 64 -6.76 -0.83 -7.41
N SER A 65 -6.00 -0.53 -6.37
CA SER A 65 -5.07 0.60 -6.39
C SER A 65 -3.94 0.37 -7.39
N VAL A 66 -3.36 -0.84 -7.41
CA VAL A 66 -2.30 -1.17 -8.36
C VAL A 66 -2.78 -1.08 -9.81
N GLU A 67 -4.01 -1.53 -10.07
CA GLU A 67 -4.59 -1.42 -11.40
C GLU A 67 -4.70 0.04 -11.84
N LYS A 68 -4.99 0.91 -10.90
CA LYS A 68 -5.15 2.33 -11.18
C LYS A 68 -3.79 3.02 -11.39
N THR A 69 -2.82 2.75 -10.53
CA THR A 69 -1.54 3.47 -10.53
C THR A 69 -0.45 2.81 -11.37
N GLY A 70 -0.41 1.48 -11.37
CA GLY A 70 0.65 0.73 -12.05
C GLY A 70 2.00 0.76 -11.36
N LYS A 71 2.11 1.42 -10.23
CA LYS A 71 3.36 1.54 -9.46
C LYS A 71 3.06 1.28 -8.00
N ILE A 72 3.87 0.46 -7.32
CA ILE A 72 3.63 0.13 -5.93
C ILE A 72 4.91 0.13 -5.12
N VAL A 73 4.80 0.69 -3.92
CA VAL A 73 5.84 0.65 -2.89
C VAL A 73 5.20 0.01 -1.66
N ILE A 74 5.89 -0.98 -1.09
CA ILE A 74 5.43 -1.65 0.12
C ILE A 74 6.41 -1.28 1.24
N ALA A 75 5.93 -0.56 2.24
CA ALA A 75 6.77 -0.07 3.34
C ALA A 75 6.37 -0.74 4.65
N THR A 76 7.32 -1.43 5.26
CA THR A 76 7.11 -2.07 6.56
C THR A 76 8.08 -1.47 7.58
N GLU A 77 7.70 -1.52 8.84
CA GLU A 77 8.53 -0.92 9.89
C GLU A 77 9.57 -1.86 10.47
N GLU A 78 9.47 -3.16 10.23
CA GLU A 78 10.38 -4.15 10.80
C GLU A 78 10.82 -5.18 9.78
N CYS A 79 12.10 -5.57 9.87
CA CYS A 79 12.63 -6.64 9.03
C CYS A 79 11.92 -7.97 9.25
N LYS A 80 11.47 -8.24 10.46
CA LYS A 80 10.75 -9.48 10.78
C LYS A 80 9.48 -9.62 9.96
N ARG A 81 8.89 -8.51 9.55
CA ARG A 81 7.65 -8.52 8.78
C ARG A 81 7.88 -8.49 7.28
N GLY A 82 9.14 -8.53 6.88
CA GLY A 82 9.49 -8.53 5.47
C GLY A 82 8.91 -9.72 4.71
N ALA A 83 8.66 -10.83 5.41
CA ALA A 83 8.10 -12.02 4.77
C ALA A 83 6.72 -11.75 4.16
N TRP A 84 5.85 -11.02 4.86
CA TRP A 84 4.52 -10.72 4.30
C TRP A 84 4.62 -9.74 3.13
N SER A 85 5.55 -8.79 3.20
CA SER A 85 5.71 -7.84 2.09
C SER A 85 6.26 -8.54 0.86
N GLY A 86 7.15 -9.52 1.04
CA GLY A 86 7.64 -10.34 -0.05
C GLY A 86 6.55 -11.18 -0.67
N GLU A 87 5.70 -11.77 0.16
CA GLU A 87 4.57 -12.56 -0.32
C GLU A 87 3.58 -11.67 -1.07
N LEU A 88 3.28 -10.49 -0.54
CA LEU A 88 2.38 -9.55 -1.22
C LEU A 88 2.97 -9.14 -2.56
N ALA A 89 4.26 -8.81 -2.60
CA ALA A 89 4.92 -8.43 -3.84
C ALA A 89 4.83 -9.55 -4.88
N ALA A 90 5.07 -10.81 -4.45
CA ALA A 90 4.98 -11.96 -5.33
C ALA A 90 3.56 -12.13 -5.88
N ARG A 91 2.55 -11.97 -5.04
CA ARG A 91 1.16 -12.12 -5.48
C ARG A 91 0.76 -11.03 -6.46
N ILE A 92 1.20 -9.79 -6.21
CA ILE A 92 0.92 -8.69 -7.15
C ILE A 92 1.60 -8.98 -8.49
N ALA A 93 2.84 -9.44 -8.45
CA ALA A 93 3.57 -9.76 -9.67
C ALA A 93 2.91 -10.89 -10.45
N GLU A 94 2.35 -11.90 -9.76
CA GLU A 94 1.64 -12.98 -10.41
C GLU A 94 0.28 -12.55 -10.95
N ASP A 95 -0.48 -11.83 -10.13
CA ASP A 95 -1.90 -11.57 -10.40
C ASP A 95 -2.14 -10.27 -11.16
N ARG A 96 -1.22 -9.33 -11.10
CA ARG A 96 -1.38 -7.99 -11.71
C ARG A 96 -0.13 -7.53 -12.44
N PHE A 97 0.70 -8.48 -12.90
CA PHE A 97 1.92 -8.16 -13.64
C PHE A 97 1.66 -7.22 -14.82
N GLU A 98 0.59 -7.47 -15.55
CA GLU A 98 0.27 -6.66 -16.73
C GLU A 98 -0.14 -5.23 -16.39
N CYS A 99 -0.47 -4.95 -15.13
CA CYS A 99 -0.80 -3.60 -14.68
C CYS A 99 0.45 -2.81 -14.26
N LEU A 100 1.55 -3.51 -13.97
CA LEU A 100 2.75 -2.86 -13.44
C LEU A 100 3.51 -2.10 -14.52
N LYS A 101 3.82 -0.84 -14.24
CA LYS A 101 4.61 0.02 -15.12
C LYS A 101 6.07 0.05 -14.71
N LYS A 102 6.35 -0.31 -13.47
CA LYS A 102 7.69 -0.31 -12.88
C LYS A 102 7.82 -1.51 -11.94
N PRO A 103 9.04 -1.94 -11.62
CA PRO A 103 9.23 -3.00 -10.63
C PRO A 103 8.64 -2.61 -9.28
N ILE A 104 8.21 -3.61 -8.52
CA ILE A 104 7.71 -3.41 -7.17
C ILE A 104 8.88 -3.05 -6.26
N VAL A 105 8.70 -2.02 -5.43
CA VAL A 105 9.72 -1.58 -4.48
C VAL A 105 9.26 -1.91 -3.07
N ARG A 106 10.15 -2.55 -2.30
CA ARG A 106 9.91 -2.81 -0.89
C ARG A 106 10.88 -2.01 -0.05
N VAL A 107 10.36 -1.33 0.97
CA VAL A 107 11.17 -0.60 1.94
C VAL A 107 10.95 -1.28 3.29
N LEU A 108 12.01 -1.83 3.85
CA LEU A 108 11.95 -2.60 5.09
C LEU A 108 12.59 -1.85 6.26
#